data_7d91626a500bfe7b3d7267dc987bf76f
#
_entry.id   7d91626a500bfe7b3d7267dc987bf76f
#
_cell.length_a   1.000
_cell.length_b   1.000
_cell.length_c   1.000
_cell.angle_alpha   90.00
_cell.angle_beta   90.00
_cell.angle_gamma   90.00
#
_symmetry.space_group_name_H-M   'P 1'
#
loop_
_entity.id
_entity.type
_entity.pdbx_description
1 polymer ?
#
loop_
_entity_poly.entity_id
_entity_poly.type
_entity_poly.pdbx_seq_one_letter_code
_entity_poly.pdbx_strand_id
1 'polypeptide(L)'
;MITMKVSRLANAVLVEHEGRSYMMHEPWDALMNRPALIAWLKHELSTMPVAQDATGFPVLAPVMSQEVWAAGVTYFRSRTARIEESQGAGGGSFYDRVYNADRPELFFKAAPWRVRASGERVRIRADSRWNVPEPELALYVNTRAEIIGYTIGNDVSSRDIEGENPLYLPQAKTYDGSCALGPSVLLTDEPLGADTSIDLRIERGNAIVHQGATTLAQMRRTPEELVRWLFRETSFPHGVVLLTGTGVIPPDAFTLQSGDRVSITIPPIGTLVNAVE
;
A
#
# COMPACT_ATOMS: atom_id res chain seq x y z
N MET A 1 11.85 -19.28 6.81
CA MET A 1 10.88 -18.34 6.18
C MET A 1 10.53 -18.87 4.79
N ILE A 2 9.28 -19.19 4.54
CA ILE A 2 8.76 -19.51 3.21
C ILE A 2 8.27 -18.21 2.59
N THR A 3 8.73 -17.89 1.40
CA THR A 3 8.28 -16.70 0.66
C THR A 3 7.82 -17.08 -0.74
N MET A 4 6.69 -16.54 -1.15
CA MET A 4 6.16 -16.65 -2.51
C MET A 4 5.70 -15.26 -2.94
N LYS A 5 5.97 -14.89 -4.18
CA LYS A 5 5.38 -13.69 -4.78
C LYS A 5 4.22 -14.09 -5.66
N VAL A 6 3.09 -13.43 -5.46
CA VAL A 6 1.86 -13.70 -6.22
C VAL A 6 1.46 -12.43 -6.96
N SER A 7 1.44 -12.50 -8.28
CA SER A 7 1.11 -11.39 -9.16
C SER A 7 -0.19 -11.65 -9.90
N ARG A 8 -1.09 -10.67 -9.91
CA ARG A 8 -2.36 -10.76 -10.63
C ARG A 8 -2.16 -10.40 -12.11
N LEU A 9 -2.56 -11.28 -13.00
CA LEU A 9 -2.64 -11.06 -14.45
C LEU A 9 -4.10 -10.97 -14.89
N ALA A 10 -4.34 -10.65 -16.16
CA ALA A 10 -5.71 -10.49 -16.67
C ALA A 10 -6.57 -11.77 -16.52
N ASN A 11 -6.00 -12.93 -16.82
CA ASN A 11 -6.72 -14.22 -16.82
C ASN A 11 -5.95 -15.33 -16.06
N ALA A 12 -4.97 -14.96 -15.26
CA ALA A 12 -4.14 -15.90 -14.53
C ALA A 12 -3.52 -15.25 -13.30
N VAL A 13 -2.89 -16.07 -12.49
CA VAL A 13 -2.05 -15.66 -11.37
C VAL A 13 -0.66 -16.22 -11.61
N LEU A 14 0.34 -15.37 -11.54
CA LEU A 14 1.75 -15.77 -11.56
C LEU A 14 2.23 -15.95 -10.12
N VAL A 15 2.74 -17.14 -9.82
CA VAL A 15 3.37 -17.46 -8.53
C VAL A 15 4.85 -17.66 -8.73
N GLU A 16 5.67 -16.92 -8.01
CA GLU A 16 7.12 -17.06 -7.99
C GLU A 16 7.55 -17.67 -6.65
N HIS A 17 8.24 -18.79 -6.72
CA HIS A 17 8.74 -19.52 -5.55
C HIS A 17 10.07 -20.18 -5.86
N GLU A 18 11.07 -20.02 -5.00
CA GLU A 18 12.43 -20.61 -5.12
C GLU A 18 13.06 -20.39 -6.52
N GLY A 19 12.92 -19.17 -7.05
CA GLY A 19 13.48 -18.80 -8.36
C GLY A 19 12.77 -19.42 -9.56
N ARG A 20 11.62 -20.06 -9.36
CA ARG A 20 10.77 -20.64 -10.40
C ARG A 20 9.46 -19.89 -10.49
N SER A 21 8.88 -19.84 -11.68
CA SER A 21 7.59 -19.20 -11.96
C SER A 21 6.54 -20.25 -12.34
N TYR A 22 5.32 -20.05 -11.85
CA TYR A 22 4.19 -20.96 -12.11
C TYR A 22 2.97 -20.14 -12.51
N MET A 23 2.24 -20.59 -13.52
CA MET A 23 1.03 -19.94 -14.02
C MET A 23 -0.21 -20.70 -13.57
N MET A 24 -1.05 -20.06 -12.77
CA MET A 24 -2.29 -20.64 -12.24
C MET A 24 -3.51 -19.94 -12.82
N HIS A 25 -4.59 -20.69 -13.06
CA HIS A 25 -5.86 -20.17 -13.56
C HIS A 25 -6.94 -20.15 -12.44
N GLU A 26 -6.54 -19.72 -11.24
CA GLU A 26 -7.44 -19.54 -10.10
C GLU A 26 -8.01 -18.12 -10.10
N PRO A 27 -9.31 -17.92 -9.78
CA PRO A 27 -9.86 -16.60 -9.55
C PRO A 27 -9.14 -15.92 -8.39
N TRP A 28 -8.71 -14.67 -8.58
CA TRP A 28 -7.92 -13.93 -7.59
C TRP A 28 -8.56 -13.91 -6.20
N ASP A 29 -9.87 -13.56 -6.10
CA ASP A 29 -10.55 -13.45 -4.81
C ASP A 29 -10.66 -14.80 -4.09
N ALA A 30 -10.85 -15.89 -4.84
CA ALA A 30 -10.90 -17.24 -4.29
C ALA A 30 -9.52 -17.68 -3.78
N LEU A 31 -8.47 -17.40 -4.55
CA LEU A 31 -7.10 -17.72 -4.16
C LEU A 31 -6.71 -16.98 -2.87
N MET A 32 -6.91 -15.66 -2.83
CA MET A 32 -6.45 -14.83 -1.71
C MET A 32 -7.28 -15.05 -0.42
N ASN A 33 -8.42 -15.70 -0.50
CA ASN A 33 -9.23 -16.07 0.67
C ASN A 33 -9.15 -17.56 1.02
N ARG A 34 -8.27 -18.32 0.33
CA ARG A 34 -8.10 -19.76 0.58
C ARG A 34 -7.51 -20.00 1.97
N PRO A 35 -8.10 -20.92 2.76
CA PRO A 35 -7.50 -21.34 4.02
C PRO A 35 -6.11 -21.94 3.83
N ALA A 36 -5.19 -21.64 4.75
CA ALA A 36 -3.82 -22.15 4.73
C ALA A 36 -3.14 -21.96 3.35
N LEU A 37 -3.29 -20.79 2.75
CA LEU A 37 -2.90 -20.47 1.37
C LEU A 37 -1.46 -20.89 1.05
N ILE A 38 -0.49 -20.57 1.90
CA ILE A 38 0.93 -20.91 1.70
C ILE A 38 1.14 -22.42 1.63
N ALA A 39 0.53 -23.16 2.56
CA ALA A 39 0.65 -24.62 2.58
C ALA A 39 -0.02 -25.26 1.35
N TRP A 40 -1.17 -24.76 0.95
CA TRP A 40 -1.87 -25.19 -0.25
C TRP A 40 -1.04 -24.89 -1.51
N LEU A 41 -0.54 -23.67 -1.68
CA LEU A 41 0.32 -23.33 -2.82
C LEU A 41 1.55 -24.22 -2.88
N LYS A 42 2.23 -24.47 -1.76
CA LYS A 42 3.38 -25.36 -1.71
C LYS A 42 3.05 -26.76 -2.22
N HIS A 43 1.88 -27.30 -1.88
CA HIS A 43 1.41 -28.58 -2.38
C HIS A 43 1.15 -28.53 -3.89
N GLU A 44 0.38 -27.57 -4.36
CA GLU A 44 0.04 -27.44 -5.79
C GLU A 44 1.29 -27.25 -6.66
N LEU A 45 2.18 -26.33 -6.27
CA LEU A 45 3.40 -26.04 -7.03
C LEU A 45 4.34 -27.25 -7.14
N SER A 46 4.26 -28.22 -6.20
CA SER A 46 5.08 -29.43 -6.25
C SER A 46 4.79 -30.31 -7.47
N THR A 47 3.59 -30.20 -8.03
CA THR A 47 3.12 -31.01 -9.18
C THR A 47 2.91 -30.16 -10.44
N MET A 48 2.94 -28.86 -10.34
CA MET A 48 2.74 -27.96 -11.48
C MET A 48 3.99 -27.83 -12.36
N PRO A 49 3.81 -27.71 -13.68
CA PRO A 49 4.92 -27.41 -14.57
C PRO A 49 5.41 -25.96 -14.31
N VAL A 50 6.74 -25.81 -14.35
CA VAL A 50 7.36 -24.47 -14.32
C VAL A 50 7.02 -23.73 -15.62
N ALA A 51 6.58 -22.49 -15.53
CA ALA A 51 6.31 -21.64 -16.68
C ALA A 51 7.64 -21.31 -17.39
N GLN A 52 7.72 -21.62 -18.68
CA GLN A 52 8.94 -21.42 -19.47
C GLN A 52 9.21 -19.93 -19.76
N ASP A 53 8.15 -19.13 -19.91
CA ASP A 53 8.23 -17.69 -20.09
C ASP A 53 7.14 -17.01 -19.26
N ALA A 54 7.53 -16.46 -18.13
CA ALA A 54 6.66 -15.70 -17.25
C ALA A 54 6.86 -14.18 -17.44
N THR A 55 7.73 -13.78 -18.36
CA THR A 55 8.04 -12.37 -18.64
C THR A 55 7.06 -11.82 -19.70
N GLY A 56 6.82 -10.51 -19.65
CA GLY A 56 6.01 -9.82 -20.68
C GLY A 56 4.51 -9.78 -20.42
N PHE A 57 3.98 -10.46 -19.40
CA PHE A 57 2.57 -10.29 -19.03
C PHE A 57 2.37 -9.02 -18.22
N PRO A 58 1.37 -8.16 -18.58
CA PRO A 58 1.03 -7.01 -17.77
C PRO A 58 0.57 -7.45 -16.38
N VAL A 59 1.30 -7.03 -15.36
CA VAL A 59 0.91 -7.23 -13.96
C VAL A 59 -0.11 -6.17 -13.58
N LEU A 60 -1.26 -6.61 -13.11
CA LEU A 60 -2.34 -5.77 -12.65
C LEU A 60 -2.19 -5.43 -11.17
N ALA A 61 -2.88 -4.38 -10.71
CA ALA A 61 -2.95 -4.10 -9.27
C ALA A 61 -3.44 -5.34 -8.52
N PRO A 62 -2.85 -5.70 -7.36
CA PRO A 62 -3.16 -6.93 -6.65
C PRO A 62 -4.49 -6.82 -5.87
N VAL A 63 -5.53 -6.31 -6.50
CA VAL A 63 -6.90 -6.22 -6.00
C VAL A 63 -7.88 -6.53 -7.13
N MET A 64 -8.98 -7.21 -6.82
CA MET A 64 -10.08 -7.46 -7.75
C MET A 64 -11.40 -6.97 -7.16
N SER A 65 -11.82 -7.47 -6.01
CA SER A 65 -13.00 -7.02 -5.28
C SER A 65 -12.66 -6.41 -3.90
N GLN A 66 -11.38 -6.44 -3.50
CA GLN A 66 -10.93 -5.94 -2.21
C GLN A 66 -10.99 -4.41 -2.17
N GLU A 67 -11.61 -3.87 -1.13
CA GLU A 67 -11.44 -2.47 -0.78
C GLU A 67 -10.03 -2.19 -0.31
N VAL A 68 -9.59 -0.93 -0.47
CA VAL A 68 -8.34 -0.45 0.12
C VAL A 68 -8.70 0.54 1.23
N TRP A 69 -8.23 0.24 2.43
CA TRP A 69 -8.31 1.09 3.60
C TRP A 69 -6.91 1.57 3.99
N ALA A 70 -6.83 2.62 4.78
CA ALA A 70 -5.55 3.15 5.24
C ALA A 70 -5.61 3.51 6.72
N ALA A 71 -4.44 3.47 7.36
CA ALA A 71 -4.23 3.91 8.73
C ALA A 71 -3.40 5.19 8.74
N GLY A 72 -3.91 6.25 9.37
CA GLY A 72 -3.18 7.50 9.54
C GLY A 72 -2.39 7.56 10.84
N VAL A 73 -1.39 8.46 10.87
CA VAL A 73 -0.64 8.84 12.09
C VAL A 73 -0.01 7.64 12.83
N THR A 74 0.50 6.67 12.08
CA THR A 74 1.08 5.44 12.63
C THR A 74 2.58 5.54 12.88
N TYR A 75 3.28 6.52 12.28
CA TYR A 75 4.69 6.80 12.48
C TYR A 75 4.89 8.11 13.25
N PHE A 76 5.97 8.22 14.01
CA PHE A 76 6.31 9.46 14.70
C PHE A 76 6.45 10.64 13.72
N ARG A 77 7.08 10.40 12.59
CA ARG A 77 7.28 11.43 11.55
C ARG A 77 5.95 11.92 10.96
N SER A 78 5.00 11.02 10.70
CA SER A 78 3.67 11.40 10.18
C SER A 78 2.88 12.21 11.20
N ARG A 79 2.96 11.90 12.50
CA ARG A 79 2.38 12.72 13.57
C ARG A 79 2.91 14.16 13.53
N THR A 80 4.23 14.33 13.46
CA THR A 80 4.86 15.65 13.47
C THR A 80 4.42 16.48 12.27
N ALA A 81 4.46 15.89 11.05
CA ALA A 81 4.01 16.56 9.83
C ALA A 81 2.54 17.00 9.89
N ARG A 82 1.64 16.11 10.38
CA ARG A 82 0.21 16.43 10.51
C ARG A 82 -0.07 17.55 11.51
N ILE A 83 0.69 17.61 12.60
CA ILE A 83 0.60 18.70 13.57
C ILE A 83 1.01 20.02 12.91
N GLU A 84 2.12 20.05 12.19
CA GLU A 84 2.63 21.22 11.48
C GLU A 84 1.65 21.72 10.42
N GLU A 85 1.12 20.85 9.56
CA GLU A 85 0.15 21.15 8.50
C GLU A 85 -1.18 21.73 9.01
N SER A 86 -1.66 21.24 10.15
CA SER A 86 -2.97 21.60 10.70
C SER A 86 -2.95 22.77 11.70
N GLN A 87 -1.80 23.41 11.94
CA GLN A 87 -1.67 24.51 12.90
C GLN A 87 -2.64 25.66 12.60
N GLY A 88 -2.82 26.04 11.33
CA GLY A 88 -3.72 27.08 10.89
C GLY A 88 -5.21 26.77 11.11
N ALA A 89 -5.59 25.49 11.14
CA ALA A 89 -6.98 25.03 11.31
C ALA A 89 -7.32 24.57 12.74
N GLY A 90 -6.39 24.70 13.69
CA GLY A 90 -6.57 24.20 15.06
C GLY A 90 -6.53 22.66 15.19
N GLY A 91 -6.13 21.96 14.15
CA GLY A 91 -6.16 20.49 14.07
C GLY A 91 -5.00 19.77 14.77
N GLY A 92 -3.91 20.46 15.12
CA GLY A 92 -2.71 19.86 15.70
C GLY A 92 -2.96 19.02 16.96
N SER A 93 -3.94 19.42 17.80
CA SER A 93 -4.30 18.66 18.99
C SER A 93 -4.99 17.32 18.69
N PHE A 94 -5.68 17.18 17.55
CA PHE A 94 -6.36 15.93 17.16
C PHE A 94 -5.35 14.87 16.75
N TYR A 95 -4.34 15.20 15.95
CA TYR A 95 -3.32 14.28 15.50
C TYR A 95 -2.41 13.80 16.64
N ASP A 96 -2.10 14.67 17.62
CA ASP A 96 -1.39 14.26 18.83
C ASP A 96 -2.23 13.30 19.66
N ARG A 97 -3.53 13.55 19.82
CA ARG A 97 -4.46 12.67 20.54
C ARG A 97 -4.55 11.30 19.85
N VAL A 98 -4.73 11.25 18.52
CA VAL A 98 -4.84 9.99 17.76
C VAL A 98 -3.57 9.16 17.86
N TYR A 99 -2.39 9.78 17.79
CA TYR A 99 -1.13 9.06 17.95
C TYR A 99 -1.03 8.34 19.30
N ASN A 100 -1.56 8.96 20.37
CA ASN A 100 -1.51 8.44 21.74
C ASN A 100 -2.76 7.63 22.14
N ALA A 101 -3.83 7.68 21.37
CA ALA A 101 -5.09 6.97 21.66
C ALA A 101 -4.97 5.46 21.45
N ASP A 102 -5.87 4.69 22.09
CA ASP A 102 -6.03 3.26 21.81
C ASP A 102 -6.57 3.04 20.39
N ARG A 103 -7.56 3.86 19.98
CA ARG A 103 -8.18 3.78 18.65
C ARG A 103 -7.30 4.43 17.59
N PRO A 104 -6.88 3.69 16.53
CA PRO A 104 -6.16 4.26 15.40
C PRO A 104 -7.07 5.10 14.52
N GLU A 105 -6.49 5.99 13.72
CA GLU A 105 -7.14 6.55 12.56
C GLU A 105 -7.21 5.47 11.48
N LEU A 106 -8.41 5.16 11.00
CA LEU A 106 -8.66 4.26 9.87
C LEU A 106 -9.66 4.93 8.93
N PHE A 107 -9.37 4.91 7.64
CA PHE A 107 -10.23 5.51 6.63
C PHE A 107 -10.24 4.68 5.35
N PHE A 108 -11.35 4.78 4.60
CA PHE A 108 -11.48 4.21 3.27
C PHE A 108 -10.60 4.97 2.29
N LYS A 109 -9.72 4.27 1.59
CA LYS A 109 -8.79 4.86 0.62
C LYS A 109 -9.26 4.74 -0.82
N ALA A 110 -9.61 3.56 -1.26
CA ALA A 110 -10.02 3.33 -2.65
C ALA A 110 -10.90 2.10 -2.82
N ALA A 111 -11.86 2.21 -3.73
CA ALA A 111 -12.47 1.05 -4.35
C ALA A 111 -11.49 0.43 -5.38
N PRO A 112 -11.58 -0.88 -5.67
CA PRO A 112 -10.59 -1.59 -6.50
C PRO A 112 -10.41 -0.97 -7.90
N TRP A 113 -11.44 -0.44 -8.51
CA TRP A 113 -11.38 0.18 -9.85
C TRP A 113 -10.64 1.54 -9.90
N ARG A 114 -10.35 2.16 -8.74
CA ARG A 114 -9.55 3.38 -8.61
C ARG A 114 -8.08 3.12 -8.37
N VAL A 115 -7.72 1.86 -8.07
CA VAL A 115 -6.34 1.47 -7.77
C VAL A 115 -5.54 1.32 -9.06
N ARG A 116 -4.33 1.85 -9.07
CA ARG A 116 -3.36 1.76 -10.16
C ARG A 116 -2.34 0.66 -9.90
N ALA A 117 -2.00 -0.07 -10.94
CA ALA A 117 -0.91 -1.05 -10.91
C ALA A 117 0.47 -0.38 -11.03
N SER A 118 1.53 -1.14 -10.78
CA SER A 118 2.88 -0.72 -11.15
C SER A 118 2.97 -0.50 -12.66
N GLY A 119 3.55 0.63 -13.08
CA GLY A 119 3.61 1.05 -14.48
C GLY A 119 2.44 1.92 -14.94
N GLU A 120 1.32 1.91 -14.25
CA GLU A 120 0.19 2.81 -14.54
C GLU A 120 0.41 4.20 -13.94
N ARG A 121 -0.40 5.18 -14.38
CA ARG A 121 -0.33 6.56 -13.89
C ARG A 121 -1.18 6.76 -12.67
N VAL A 122 -0.61 7.37 -11.64
CA VAL A 122 -1.36 7.97 -10.51
C VAL A 122 -1.75 9.39 -10.84
N ARG A 123 -2.77 9.91 -10.15
CA ARG A 123 -3.27 11.27 -10.38
C ARG A 123 -3.05 12.14 -9.15
N ILE A 124 -2.89 13.44 -9.40
CA ILE A 124 -3.00 14.52 -8.43
C ILE A 124 -4.27 15.32 -8.74
N ARG A 125 -4.85 15.97 -7.74
CA ARG A 125 -6.08 16.74 -7.89
C ARG A 125 -5.81 18.08 -8.60
N ALA A 126 -6.68 18.46 -9.52
CA ALA A 126 -6.57 19.73 -10.23
C ALA A 126 -6.89 20.95 -9.33
N ASP A 127 -7.65 20.74 -8.26
CA ASP A 127 -8.05 21.76 -7.27
C ASP A 127 -7.15 21.77 -6.03
N SER A 128 -6.03 21.05 -6.05
CA SER A 128 -5.00 21.01 -5.00
C SER A 128 -3.66 21.55 -5.52
N ARG A 129 -2.95 22.25 -4.66
CA ARG A 129 -1.63 22.82 -4.96
C ARG A 129 -0.48 22.11 -4.25
N TRP A 130 -0.79 21.21 -3.31
CA TRP A 130 0.20 20.50 -2.53
C TRP A 130 -0.16 19.02 -2.45
N ASN A 131 0.44 18.26 -3.36
CA ASN A 131 0.21 16.83 -3.49
C ASN A 131 1.50 16.06 -3.23
N VAL A 132 1.42 14.99 -2.45
CA VAL A 132 2.59 14.17 -2.08
C VAL A 132 2.28 12.68 -2.24
N PRO A 133 3.31 11.84 -2.52
CA PRO A 133 3.19 10.40 -2.37
C PRO A 133 3.40 10.03 -0.90
N GLU A 134 2.69 9.05 -0.42
CA GLU A 134 2.90 8.41 0.87
C GLU A 134 3.26 6.94 0.63
N PRO A 135 4.55 6.57 0.73
CA PRO A 135 4.99 5.19 0.57
C PRO A 135 4.65 4.38 1.81
N GLU A 136 3.97 3.23 1.61
CA GLU A 136 3.44 2.44 2.70
C GLU A 136 3.63 0.94 2.49
N LEU A 137 3.88 0.22 3.58
CA LEU A 137 3.59 -1.21 3.61
C LEU A 137 2.08 -1.39 3.56
N ALA A 138 1.62 -2.30 2.72
CA ALA A 138 0.21 -2.67 2.63
C ALA A 138 0.01 -4.12 3.07
N LEU A 139 -0.90 -4.34 4.01
CA LEU A 139 -1.27 -5.67 4.49
C LEU A 139 -2.35 -6.24 3.57
N TYR A 140 -2.16 -7.48 3.11
CA TYR A 140 -3.21 -8.23 2.45
C TYR A 140 -3.93 -9.10 3.48
N VAL A 141 -5.19 -8.80 3.75
CA VAL A 141 -5.97 -9.42 4.83
C VAL A 141 -7.15 -10.18 4.23
N ASN A 142 -7.29 -11.45 4.58
CA ASN A 142 -8.38 -12.29 4.09
C ASN A 142 -9.69 -12.06 4.85
N THR A 143 -10.76 -12.75 4.44
CA THR A 143 -12.10 -12.67 5.05
C THR A 143 -12.16 -13.08 6.52
N ARG A 144 -11.12 -13.72 7.05
CA ARG A 144 -11.02 -14.17 8.45
C ARG A 144 -10.17 -13.24 9.33
N ALA A 145 -9.86 -12.02 8.83
CA ALA A 145 -8.95 -11.08 9.48
C ALA A 145 -7.51 -11.62 9.68
N GLU A 146 -7.07 -12.54 8.83
CA GLU A 146 -5.70 -13.05 8.85
C GLU A 146 -4.86 -12.26 7.84
N ILE A 147 -3.70 -11.75 8.27
CA ILE A 147 -2.69 -11.17 7.37
C ILE A 147 -2.06 -12.32 6.61
N ILE A 148 -2.32 -12.41 5.32
CA ILE A 148 -1.82 -13.50 4.46
C ILE A 148 -0.57 -13.08 3.67
N GLY A 149 -0.27 -11.80 3.61
CA GLY A 149 0.88 -11.28 2.87
C GLY A 149 0.97 -9.78 2.87
N TYR A 150 1.94 -9.27 2.13
CA TYR A 150 2.31 -7.86 2.07
C TYR A 150 2.47 -7.38 0.64
N THR A 151 2.10 -6.14 0.37
CA THR A 151 2.38 -5.45 -0.89
C THR A 151 2.83 -4.03 -0.63
N ILE A 152 3.20 -3.29 -1.68
CA ILE A 152 3.57 -1.89 -1.59
C ILE A 152 2.38 -1.03 -1.94
N GLY A 153 2.12 0.00 -1.17
CA GLY A 153 1.11 1.01 -1.45
C GLY A 153 1.69 2.40 -1.63
N ASN A 154 1.00 3.19 -2.46
CA ASN A 154 1.19 4.63 -2.57
C ASN A 154 -0.14 5.31 -2.28
N ASP A 155 -0.25 5.95 -1.11
CA ASP A 155 -1.39 6.78 -0.72
C ASP A 155 -1.15 8.22 -1.20
N VAL A 156 -1.46 8.51 -2.47
CA VAL A 156 -1.32 9.87 -3.01
C VAL A 156 -2.31 10.80 -2.33
N SER A 157 -1.79 11.89 -1.76
CA SER A 157 -2.52 12.76 -0.83
C SER A 157 -2.48 14.20 -1.27
N SER A 158 -3.62 14.90 -1.15
CA SER A 158 -3.74 16.35 -1.34
C SER A 158 -3.62 17.04 0.01
N ARG A 159 -2.40 17.43 0.38
CA ARG A 159 -2.02 17.93 1.71
C ARG A 159 -2.67 19.25 2.09
N ASP A 160 -2.87 20.15 1.13
CA ASP A 160 -3.55 21.42 1.37
C ASP A 160 -5.04 21.22 1.75
N ILE A 161 -5.74 20.29 1.09
CA ILE A 161 -7.14 19.95 1.43
C ILE A 161 -7.21 19.25 2.80
N GLU A 162 -6.26 18.38 3.09
CA GLU A 162 -6.13 17.66 4.35
C GLU A 162 -5.85 18.61 5.52
N GLY A 163 -4.97 19.60 5.31
CA GLY A 163 -4.61 20.62 6.29
C GLY A 163 -5.69 21.71 6.47
N GLU A 164 -6.54 21.95 5.46
CA GLU A 164 -7.62 22.93 5.54
C GLU A 164 -8.67 22.55 6.60
N ASN A 165 -9.09 21.29 6.61
CA ASN A 165 -10.04 20.79 7.59
C ASN A 165 -9.97 19.25 7.68
N PRO A 166 -9.82 18.67 8.88
CA PRO A 166 -9.82 17.20 9.05
C PRO A 166 -11.06 16.49 8.48
N LEU A 167 -12.19 17.17 8.37
CA LEU A 167 -13.42 16.64 7.79
C LEU A 167 -13.33 16.47 6.25
N TYR A 168 -12.33 17.08 5.61
CA TYR A 168 -12.07 16.94 4.17
C TYR A 168 -11.15 15.77 3.83
N LEU A 169 -10.73 14.98 4.82
CA LEU A 169 -9.90 13.80 4.61
C LEU A 169 -10.39 12.89 3.46
N PRO A 170 -11.70 12.56 3.33
CA PRO A 170 -12.16 11.75 2.20
C PRO A 170 -11.88 12.39 0.83
N GLN A 171 -11.97 13.72 0.72
CA GLN A 171 -11.68 14.43 -0.54
C GLN A 171 -10.17 14.49 -0.82
N ALA A 172 -9.36 14.62 0.23
CA ALA A 172 -7.90 14.66 0.12
C ALA A 172 -7.31 13.31 -0.28
N LYS A 173 -7.94 12.20 0.12
CA LYS A 173 -7.42 10.83 0.02
C LYS A 173 -8.15 9.97 -1.03
N THR A 174 -9.45 10.20 -1.27
CA THR A 174 -10.30 9.30 -2.07
C THR A 174 -10.74 9.95 -3.37
N TYR A 175 -9.94 9.82 -4.41
CA TYR A 175 -10.24 10.27 -5.78
C TYR A 175 -9.63 9.31 -6.80
N ASP A 176 -10.01 9.44 -8.08
CA ASP A 176 -9.57 8.53 -9.12
C ASP A 176 -8.05 8.57 -9.31
N GLY A 177 -7.40 7.42 -9.21
CA GLY A 177 -5.96 7.28 -9.37
C GLY A 177 -5.13 7.80 -8.19
N SER A 178 -5.74 8.05 -7.02
CA SER A 178 -5.04 8.45 -5.79
C SER A 178 -4.39 7.29 -5.03
N CYS A 179 -4.57 6.05 -5.48
CA CYS A 179 -4.03 4.86 -4.84
C CYS A 179 -3.32 3.99 -5.87
N ALA A 180 -2.12 3.53 -5.55
CA ALA A 180 -1.45 2.48 -6.32
C ALA A 180 -1.01 1.34 -5.42
N LEU A 181 -1.05 0.11 -5.94
CA LEU A 181 -0.63 -1.11 -5.25
C LEU A 181 0.22 -2.00 -6.18
N GLY A 182 1.17 -2.70 -5.62
CA GLY A 182 1.94 -3.71 -6.33
C GLY A 182 3.43 -3.75 -5.96
N PRO A 183 4.28 -4.36 -6.79
CA PRO A 183 3.93 -5.08 -8.02
C PRO A 183 3.28 -6.45 -7.78
N SER A 184 3.50 -7.07 -6.62
CA SER A 184 3.02 -8.39 -6.24
C SER A 184 2.59 -8.41 -4.78
N VAL A 185 1.91 -9.46 -4.36
CA VAL A 185 1.73 -9.81 -2.94
C VAL A 185 2.83 -10.80 -2.55
N LEU A 186 3.62 -10.43 -1.56
CA LEU A 186 4.56 -11.34 -0.90
C LEU A 186 3.80 -12.14 0.15
N LEU A 187 3.60 -13.41 -0.07
CA LEU A 187 3.11 -14.36 0.94
C LEU A 187 4.30 -14.85 1.76
N THR A 188 4.17 -14.84 3.08
CA THR A 188 5.20 -15.33 3.99
C THR A 188 4.55 -15.95 5.24
N ASP A 189 5.19 -16.98 5.78
CA ASP A 189 4.81 -17.65 7.02
C ASP A 189 5.30 -16.92 8.28
N GLU A 190 6.14 -15.89 8.12
CA GLU A 190 6.63 -15.05 9.20
C GLU A 190 6.41 -13.57 8.89
N PRO A 191 6.15 -12.72 9.90
CA PRO A 191 6.06 -11.29 9.70
C PRO A 191 7.37 -10.70 9.13
N LEU A 192 7.26 -9.59 8.39
CA LEU A 192 8.42 -8.83 7.97
C LEU A 192 9.19 -8.30 9.18
N GLY A 193 10.52 -8.35 9.12
CA GLY A 193 11.39 -7.86 10.19
C GLY A 193 11.26 -6.34 10.39
N ALA A 194 11.47 -5.88 11.61
CA ALA A 194 11.42 -4.47 11.97
C ALA A 194 12.45 -3.60 11.20
N ASP A 195 13.51 -4.20 10.71
CA ASP A 195 14.55 -3.59 9.88
C ASP A 195 14.20 -3.46 8.40
N THR A 196 13.04 -3.99 7.98
CA THR A 196 12.56 -3.86 6.60
C THR A 196 12.43 -2.38 6.24
N SER A 197 13.15 -1.96 5.19
CA SER A 197 13.12 -0.58 4.71
C SER A 197 11.92 -0.30 3.80
N ILE A 198 11.48 0.96 3.82
CA ILE A 198 10.55 1.54 2.86
C ILE A 198 11.27 2.72 2.23
N ASP A 199 11.66 2.60 0.97
CA ASP A 199 12.46 3.57 0.25
C ASP A 199 11.61 4.30 -0.79
N LEU A 200 11.63 5.65 -0.77
CA LEU A 200 10.98 6.52 -1.74
C LEU A 200 12.02 7.23 -2.60
N ARG A 201 11.79 7.22 -3.92
CA ARG A 201 12.53 8.03 -4.87
C ARG A 201 11.57 8.69 -5.85
N ILE A 202 11.73 10.00 -6.07
CA ILE A 202 10.94 10.77 -7.03
C ILE A 202 11.89 11.42 -8.03
N GLU A 203 11.60 11.17 -9.30
CA GLU A 203 12.36 11.72 -10.43
C GLU A 203 11.47 12.67 -11.23
N ARG A 204 12.02 13.82 -11.63
CA ARG A 204 11.41 14.80 -12.52
C ARG A 204 12.33 14.99 -13.73
N GLY A 205 11.90 14.47 -14.88
CA GLY A 205 12.80 14.31 -16.01
C GLY A 205 13.96 13.37 -15.63
N ASN A 206 15.19 13.88 -15.75
CA ASN A 206 16.41 13.12 -15.43
C ASN A 206 16.98 13.43 -14.02
N ALA A 207 16.31 14.24 -13.23
CA ALA A 207 16.77 14.66 -11.92
C ALA A 207 16.01 13.95 -10.80
N ILE A 208 16.73 13.53 -9.74
CA ILE A 208 16.11 13.11 -8.48
C ILE A 208 15.70 14.39 -7.74
N VAL A 209 14.38 14.58 -7.55
CA VAL A 209 13.84 15.75 -6.85
C VAL A 209 13.55 15.48 -5.40
N HIS A 210 13.38 14.21 -5.03
CA HIS A 210 13.28 13.77 -3.64
C HIS A 210 13.69 12.31 -3.49
N GLN A 211 14.29 12.00 -2.34
CA GLN A 211 14.53 10.64 -1.87
C GLN A 211 14.46 10.59 -0.35
N GLY A 212 13.97 9.49 0.18
CA GLY A 212 13.87 9.28 1.62
C GLY A 212 13.63 7.81 1.93
N ALA A 213 13.89 7.42 3.16
CA ALA A 213 13.67 6.06 3.64
C ALA A 213 13.22 6.05 5.10
N THR A 214 12.52 4.99 5.48
CA THR A 214 12.18 4.64 6.85
C THR A 214 12.27 3.13 7.03
N THR A 215 12.04 2.62 8.24
CA THR A 215 11.93 1.19 8.53
C THR A 215 10.66 0.90 9.32
N LEU A 216 10.22 -0.36 9.31
CA LEU A 216 9.06 -0.79 10.10
C LEU A 216 9.27 -0.60 11.60
N ALA A 217 10.52 -0.55 12.09
CA ALA A 217 10.84 -0.22 13.48
C ALA A 217 10.34 1.16 13.94
N GLN A 218 10.10 2.08 12.99
CA GLN A 218 9.60 3.42 13.28
C GLN A 218 8.06 3.49 13.39
N MET A 219 7.39 2.39 13.07
CA MET A 219 5.93 2.28 13.19
C MET A 219 5.54 2.00 14.63
N ARG A 220 4.66 2.83 15.19
CA ARG A 220 4.19 2.69 16.57
C ARG A 220 3.17 1.56 16.73
N ARG A 221 2.27 1.42 15.75
CA ARG A 221 1.17 0.45 15.81
C ARG A 221 1.56 -0.83 15.08
N THR A 222 1.23 -1.97 15.67
CA THR A 222 1.50 -3.25 14.98
C THR A 222 0.48 -3.52 13.87
N PRO A 223 0.85 -4.26 12.83
CA PRO A 223 -0.07 -4.72 11.79
C PRO A 223 -1.32 -5.41 12.35
N GLU A 224 -1.16 -6.28 13.34
CA GLU A 224 -2.23 -7.04 13.97
C GLU A 224 -3.19 -6.13 14.76
N GLU A 225 -2.67 -5.08 15.38
CA GLU A 225 -3.49 -4.07 16.05
C GLU A 225 -4.39 -3.35 15.06
N LEU A 226 -3.83 -2.89 13.93
CA LEU A 226 -4.57 -2.20 12.88
C LEU A 226 -5.67 -3.09 12.28
N VAL A 227 -5.36 -4.35 11.96
CA VAL A 227 -6.33 -5.32 11.44
C VAL A 227 -7.44 -5.58 12.45
N ARG A 228 -7.11 -5.79 13.74
CA ARG A 228 -8.10 -5.99 14.80
C ARG A 228 -9.08 -4.81 14.92
N TRP A 229 -8.60 -3.58 14.78
CA TRP A 229 -9.46 -2.41 14.80
C TRP A 229 -10.31 -2.29 13.54
N LEU A 230 -9.76 -2.59 12.37
CA LEU A 230 -10.47 -2.52 11.09
C LEU A 230 -11.64 -3.50 11.05
N PHE A 231 -11.45 -4.72 11.57
CA PHE A 231 -12.47 -5.78 11.56
C PHE A 231 -13.43 -5.74 12.76
N ARG A 232 -13.31 -4.77 13.66
CA ARG A 232 -14.06 -4.80 14.93
C ARG A 232 -15.58 -4.79 14.75
N GLU A 233 -16.11 -4.01 13.82
CA GLU A 233 -17.55 -3.90 13.51
C GLU A 233 -17.78 -3.87 11.98
N THR A 234 -16.77 -4.26 11.19
CA THR A 234 -16.82 -4.24 9.73
C THR A 234 -16.39 -5.60 9.19
N SER A 235 -17.14 -6.11 8.23
CA SER A 235 -16.79 -7.35 7.51
C SER A 235 -16.35 -7.03 6.09
N PHE A 236 -15.40 -7.82 5.58
CA PHE A 236 -14.87 -7.70 4.23
C PHE A 236 -15.06 -9.02 3.48
N PRO A 237 -16.15 -9.16 2.71
CA PRO A 237 -16.55 -10.45 2.09
C PRO A 237 -15.54 -10.95 1.03
N HIS A 238 -14.63 -10.10 0.58
CA HIS A 238 -13.54 -10.45 -0.36
C HIS A 238 -12.15 -10.29 0.25
N GLY A 239 -12.05 -10.05 1.57
CA GLY A 239 -10.84 -9.55 2.20
C GLY A 239 -10.63 -8.06 1.94
N VAL A 240 -9.51 -7.51 2.38
CA VAL A 240 -9.19 -6.08 2.31
C VAL A 240 -7.69 -5.87 2.18
N VAL A 241 -7.29 -4.78 1.54
CA VAL A 241 -5.91 -4.28 1.62
C VAL A 241 -5.87 -3.11 2.58
N LEU A 242 -4.97 -3.16 3.57
CA LEU A 242 -4.79 -2.10 4.57
C LEU A 242 -3.42 -1.47 4.44
N LEU A 243 -3.37 -0.21 4.02
CA LEU A 243 -2.20 0.65 4.05
C LEU A 243 -1.87 1.01 5.51
N THR A 244 -0.61 0.89 5.91
CA THR A 244 -0.23 0.98 7.34
C THR A 244 0.24 2.36 7.78
N GLY A 245 0.17 3.36 6.89
CA GLY A 245 0.70 4.69 7.11
C GLY A 245 2.16 4.84 6.65
N THR A 246 2.59 6.08 6.52
CA THR A 246 3.92 6.44 6.02
C THR A 246 4.83 7.00 7.10
N GLY A 247 6.12 6.68 7.01
CA GLY A 247 7.20 7.31 7.77
C GLY A 247 8.12 8.17 6.90
N VAL A 248 7.86 8.25 5.59
CA VAL A 248 8.64 9.07 4.64
C VAL A 248 7.76 10.17 4.09
N ILE A 249 8.11 11.41 4.43
CA ILE A 249 7.33 12.59 4.07
C ILE A 249 8.28 13.57 3.35
N PRO A 250 7.98 13.94 2.09
CA PRO A 250 8.71 15.00 1.41
C PRO A 250 8.63 16.33 2.18
N PRO A 251 9.60 17.25 2.00
CA PRO A 251 9.55 18.58 2.62
C PRO A 251 8.32 19.38 2.18
N ASP A 252 7.85 20.32 3.00
CA ASP A 252 6.66 21.14 2.75
C ASP A 252 6.73 21.94 1.43
N ALA A 253 7.93 22.31 1.01
CA ALA A 253 8.15 22.98 -0.29
C ALA A 253 8.00 22.04 -1.50
N PHE A 254 7.87 20.75 -1.28
CA PHE A 254 7.73 19.75 -2.35
C PHE A 254 6.26 19.54 -2.71
N THR A 255 5.97 19.47 -3.99
CA THR A 255 4.70 18.95 -4.53
C THR A 255 4.95 18.12 -5.78
N LEU A 256 4.18 17.07 -5.96
CA LEU A 256 4.16 16.28 -7.19
C LEU A 256 3.73 17.14 -8.37
N GLN A 257 4.28 16.83 -9.53
CA GLN A 257 3.93 17.46 -10.82
C GLN A 257 3.64 16.36 -11.85
N SER A 258 2.84 16.69 -12.86
CA SER A 258 2.64 15.82 -14.01
C SER A 258 4.00 15.47 -14.65
N GLY A 259 4.18 14.20 -14.97
CA GLY A 259 5.43 13.65 -15.50
C GLY A 259 6.44 13.19 -14.45
N ASP A 260 6.24 13.47 -13.16
CA ASP A 260 7.07 12.89 -12.09
C ASP A 260 6.97 11.35 -12.11
N ARG A 261 8.07 10.70 -11.78
CA ARG A 261 8.13 9.26 -11.58
C ARG A 261 8.37 8.95 -10.11
N VAL A 262 7.42 8.27 -9.49
CA VAL A 262 7.48 7.82 -8.11
C VAL A 262 7.87 6.36 -8.08
N SER A 263 8.93 6.03 -7.36
CA SER A 263 9.38 4.65 -7.12
C SER A 263 9.41 4.38 -5.62
N ILE A 264 8.70 3.34 -5.19
CA ILE A 264 8.64 2.89 -3.80
C ILE A 264 9.18 1.47 -3.74
N THR A 265 10.24 1.25 -2.96
CA THR A 265 10.88 -0.06 -2.82
C THR A 265 10.76 -0.57 -1.40
N ILE A 266 10.27 -1.79 -1.25
CA ILE A 266 10.24 -2.52 0.03
C ILE A 266 10.83 -3.92 -0.21
N PRO A 267 12.06 -4.20 0.23
CA PRO A 267 12.58 -5.58 0.17
C PRO A 267 11.80 -6.49 1.14
N PRO A 268 11.50 -7.73 0.82
CA PRO A 268 11.74 -8.46 -0.45
C PRO A 268 10.55 -8.37 -1.45
N ILE A 269 9.57 -7.48 -1.25
CA ILE A 269 8.39 -7.38 -2.10
C ILE A 269 8.79 -6.97 -3.53
N GLY A 270 9.53 -5.87 -3.66
CA GLY A 270 9.98 -5.34 -4.94
C GLY A 270 9.89 -3.82 -5.03
N THR A 271 9.55 -3.30 -6.20
CA THR A 271 9.43 -1.85 -6.44
C THR A 271 8.10 -1.54 -7.16
N LEU A 272 7.29 -0.70 -6.54
CA LEU A 272 6.11 -0.08 -7.15
C LEU A 272 6.56 1.20 -7.88
N VAL A 273 6.24 1.32 -9.16
CA VAL A 273 6.63 2.48 -9.97
C VAL A 273 5.40 3.07 -10.65
N ASN A 274 5.18 4.36 -10.47
CA ASN A 274 4.09 5.08 -11.11
C ASN A 274 4.57 6.41 -11.68
N ALA A 275 4.11 6.78 -12.87
CA ALA A 275 4.20 8.15 -13.36
C ALA A 275 3.01 8.95 -12.83
N VAL A 276 3.18 10.26 -12.65
CA VAL A 276 2.11 11.20 -12.29
C VAL A 276 1.46 11.73 -13.57
N GLU A 277 0.13 11.66 -13.66
CA GLU A 277 -0.66 12.21 -14.76
C GLU A 277 -0.77 13.73 -14.68
#